data_48819ca19f4877e1e5de096e9d9a7995
#
_entry.id   48819ca19f4877e1e5de096e9d9a7995
#
_cell.length_a   1.000
_cell.length_b   1.000
_cell.length_c   1.000
_cell.angle_alpha   90.00
_cell.angle_beta   90.00
_cell.angle_gamma   90.00
#
_symmetry.space_group_name_H-M   'P 1'
#
loop_
_entity.id
_entity.type
_entity.pdbx_description
1 polymer ?
#
loop_
_entity_poly.entity_id
_entity_poly.type
_entity_poly.pdbx_seq_one_letter_code
_entity_poly.pdbx_strand_id
1 'polypeptide(L)'
;MRWVQKNPLEDIRRSYAEFDSPVTRLDCGRKCAPFNPVGKPFCCDICHAVPAVYDEEWDYLKRNTDLWHPWRGDECPDSEGVLRLKDETPDGMALLTCKGPALCQRNFRALSCRQFPFFPYVTADYRFLGLAYEWEFEDRCWLISNLHRVSKSYRSQFVDRHDVLFAQRQEIFENYAY
;
A
#
# COMPACT_ATOMS: atom_id res chain seq x y z
N MET A 1 0.96 35.08 7.96
CA MET A 1 0.55 33.67 7.83
C MET A 1 1.55 32.83 8.59
N ARG A 2 1.15 32.18 9.70
CA ARG A 2 2.03 31.27 10.45
C ARG A 2 2.09 29.96 9.67
N TRP A 3 3.26 29.61 9.16
CA TRP A 3 3.52 28.26 8.65
C TRP A 3 3.41 27.29 9.83
N VAL A 4 2.35 26.50 9.85
CA VAL A 4 2.24 25.37 10.78
C VAL A 4 3.32 24.39 10.34
N GLN A 5 4.36 24.21 11.14
CA GLN A 5 5.32 23.12 10.94
C GLN A 5 4.52 21.83 11.06
N LYS A 6 4.34 21.16 9.93
CA LYS A 6 3.68 19.85 9.88
C LYS A 6 4.61 18.86 10.59
N ASN A 7 4.04 18.08 11.50
CA ASN A 7 4.73 16.96 12.12
C ASN A 7 4.45 15.69 11.28
N PRO A 8 5.40 15.23 10.46
CA PRO A 8 5.17 14.09 9.55
C PRO A 8 4.70 12.82 10.28
N LEU A 9 5.19 12.61 11.52
CA LEU A 9 4.76 11.46 12.34
C LEU A 9 3.30 11.56 12.80
N GLU A 10 2.79 12.76 12.99
CA GLU A 10 1.40 13.00 13.38
C GLU A 10 0.47 12.75 12.19
N ASP A 11 0.89 13.13 10.99
CA ASP A 11 0.17 12.87 9.75
C ASP A 11 0.12 11.36 9.45
N ILE A 12 1.20 10.62 9.69
CA ILE A 12 1.22 9.16 9.59
C ILE A 12 0.27 8.51 10.62
N ARG A 13 0.31 8.92 11.89
CA ARG A 13 -0.60 8.41 12.93
C ARG A 13 -2.06 8.65 12.56
N ARG A 14 -2.37 9.82 12.04
CA ARG A 14 -3.71 10.15 11.54
C ARG A 14 -4.12 9.23 10.40
N SER A 15 -3.25 9.03 9.40
CA SER A 15 -3.49 8.12 8.29
C SER A 15 -3.79 6.69 8.77
N TYR A 16 -3.08 6.22 9.80
CA TYR A 16 -3.33 4.90 10.39
C TYR A 16 -4.68 4.82 11.14
N ALA A 17 -5.12 5.91 11.77
CA ALA A 17 -6.39 5.97 12.48
C ALA A 17 -7.60 6.14 11.54
N GLU A 18 -7.45 6.92 10.48
CA GLU A 18 -8.52 7.29 9.57
C GLU A 18 -8.67 6.33 8.38
N PHE A 19 -7.64 5.51 8.08
CA PHE A 19 -7.68 4.48 7.03
C PHE A 19 -7.52 3.07 7.63
N ASP A 20 -8.50 2.64 8.39
CA ASP A 20 -8.52 1.36 9.11
C ASP A 20 -9.57 0.36 8.60
N SER A 21 -10.53 0.82 7.81
CA SER A 21 -11.59 -0.02 7.25
C SER A 21 -11.02 -1.16 6.42
N PRO A 22 -11.50 -2.40 6.62
CA PRO A 22 -11.09 -3.50 5.76
C PRO A 22 -11.61 -3.29 4.35
N VAL A 23 -10.79 -3.61 3.34
CA VAL A 23 -11.15 -3.50 1.93
C VAL A 23 -12.42 -4.28 1.59
N THR A 24 -12.65 -5.39 2.26
CA THR A 24 -13.86 -6.22 2.19
C THR A 24 -14.15 -6.87 3.54
N ARG A 25 -15.39 -7.24 3.78
CA ARG A 25 -15.81 -7.97 5.01
C ARG A 25 -15.41 -9.46 4.99
N LEU A 26 -14.99 -9.96 3.83
CA LEU A 26 -14.55 -11.34 3.65
C LEU A 26 -13.02 -11.40 3.79
N ASP A 27 -12.52 -12.57 4.19
CA ASP A 27 -11.09 -12.84 4.09
C ASP A 27 -10.73 -13.15 2.63
N CYS A 28 -10.45 -12.10 1.84
CA CYS A 28 -10.10 -12.24 0.43
C CYS A 28 -8.77 -12.99 0.24
N GLY A 29 -7.85 -12.89 1.19
CA GLY A 29 -6.58 -13.61 1.15
C GLY A 29 -6.78 -15.13 1.11
N ARG A 30 -7.72 -15.65 1.89
CA ARG A 30 -8.08 -17.09 1.85
C ARG A 30 -8.69 -17.53 0.52
N LYS A 31 -9.20 -16.60 -0.29
CA LYS A 31 -9.79 -16.91 -1.60
C LYS A 31 -8.73 -17.04 -2.69
N CYS A 32 -7.65 -16.27 -2.64
CA CYS A 32 -6.59 -16.33 -3.65
C CYS A 32 -5.38 -17.18 -3.24
N ALA A 33 -5.10 -17.35 -1.93
CA ALA A 33 -3.97 -18.14 -1.46
C ALA A 33 -3.85 -19.56 -2.04
N PRO A 34 -4.94 -20.34 -2.27
CA PRO A 34 -4.85 -21.66 -2.89
C PRO A 34 -4.35 -21.66 -4.34
N PHE A 35 -4.40 -20.53 -5.02
CA PHE A 35 -3.95 -20.37 -6.40
C PHE A 35 -2.50 -19.86 -6.50
N ASN A 36 -1.91 -19.45 -5.38
CA ASN A 36 -0.49 -19.10 -5.32
C ASN A 36 0.32 -20.36 -4.96
N PRO A 37 1.34 -20.74 -5.76
CA PRO A 37 2.16 -21.93 -5.51
C PRO A 37 2.78 -22.00 -4.13
N VAL A 38 3.05 -20.83 -3.50
CA VAL A 38 3.62 -20.77 -2.14
C VAL A 38 2.55 -20.75 -1.03
N GLY A 39 1.27 -20.89 -1.39
CA GLY A 39 0.16 -21.00 -0.43
C GLY A 39 -0.14 -19.71 0.36
N LYS A 40 0.36 -18.56 -0.10
CA LYS A 40 0.11 -17.24 0.50
C LYS A 40 -0.84 -16.41 -0.37
N PRO A 41 -1.58 -15.45 0.21
CA PRO A 41 -2.24 -14.43 -0.61
C PRO A 41 -1.20 -13.73 -1.51
N PHE A 42 -1.53 -13.47 -2.77
CA PHE A 42 -0.58 -12.81 -3.69
C PHE A 42 -0.09 -11.45 -3.18
N CYS A 43 -0.95 -10.68 -2.52
CA CYS A 43 -0.58 -9.42 -1.86
C CYS A 43 0.33 -9.57 -0.61
N CYS A 44 0.56 -10.80 -0.14
CA CYS A 44 1.47 -11.14 0.95
C CYS A 44 2.67 -11.96 0.47
N ASP A 45 2.78 -12.15 -0.83
CA ASP A 45 3.92 -12.78 -1.47
C ASP A 45 4.88 -11.69 -1.94
N ILE A 46 5.99 -11.57 -1.24
CA ILE A 46 6.96 -10.49 -1.43
C ILE A 46 7.59 -10.47 -2.82
N CYS A 47 7.53 -11.57 -3.55
CA CYS A 47 8.02 -11.63 -4.93
C CYS A 47 6.96 -11.19 -5.96
N HIS A 48 5.75 -10.89 -5.52
CA HIS A 48 4.67 -10.36 -6.34
C HIS A 48 4.26 -8.95 -5.95
N ALA A 49 4.29 -8.63 -4.65
CA ALA A 49 3.86 -7.33 -4.15
C ALA A 49 4.79 -6.89 -3.00
N VAL A 50 5.71 -5.98 -3.30
CA VAL A 50 6.63 -5.40 -2.32
C VAL A 50 6.02 -4.12 -1.76
N PRO A 51 5.75 -4.04 -0.45
CA PRO A 51 5.26 -2.81 0.15
C PRO A 51 6.30 -1.69 0.07
N ALA A 52 5.95 -0.61 -0.62
CA ALA A 52 6.68 0.65 -0.58
C ALA A 52 6.05 1.57 0.46
N VAL A 53 6.86 2.20 1.29
CA VAL A 53 6.44 3.12 2.35
C VAL A 53 7.27 4.39 2.32
N TYR A 54 6.70 5.51 2.74
CA TYR A 54 7.49 6.74 2.95
C TYR A 54 8.44 6.60 4.15
N ASP A 55 9.54 7.30 4.14
CA ASP A 55 10.53 7.26 5.23
C ASP A 55 9.92 7.55 6.59
N GLU A 56 8.96 8.48 6.67
CA GLU A 56 8.25 8.80 7.90
C GLU A 56 7.35 7.65 8.37
N GLU A 57 6.76 6.91 7.43
CA GLU A 57 5.99 5.70 7.74
C GLU A 57 6.91 4.58 8.23
N TRP A 58 8.08 4.41 7.58
CA TRP A 58 9.08 3.46 8.05
C TRP A 58 9.55 3.81 9.46
N ASP A 59 9.81 5.09 9.75
CA ASP A 59 10.16 5.58 11.09
C ASP A 59 9.09 5.28 12.14
N TYR A 60 7.81 5.39 11.75
CA TYR A 60 6.69 5.02 12.61
C TYR A 60 6.64 3.52 12.85
N LEU A 61 6.72 2.70 11.80
CA LEU A 61 6.61 1.24 11.87
C LEU A 61 7.72 0.64 12.74
N LYS A 62 8.98 0.96 12.50
CA LYS A 62 10.12 0.40 13.25
C LYS A 62 10.14 0.75 14.74
N ARG A 63 9.42 1.83 15.15
CA ARG A 63 9.28 2.22 16.57
C ARG A 63 8.13 1.51 17.27
N ASN A 64 7.13 1.02 16.54
CA ASN A 64 5.89 0.51 17.11
C ASN A 64 5.69 -1.00 16.93
N THR A 65 6.47 -1.64 16.07
CA THR A 65 6.36 -3.07 15.77
C THR A 65 7.69 -3.64 15.27
N ASP A 66 7.86 -4.95 15.47
CA ASP A 66 8.95 -5.74 14.89
C ASP A 66 8.52 -6.51 13.64
N LEU A 67 7.35 -6.19 13.09
CA LEU A 67 6.78 -6.86 11.93
C LEU A 67 7.59 -6.68 10.66
N TRP A 68 8.25 -5.52 10.48
CA TRP A 68 8.81 -5.05 9.23
C TRP A 68 10.33 -4.98 9.23
N HIS A 69 10.94 -5.30 8.08
CA HIS A 69 12.36 -5.08 7.83
C HIS A 69 12.57 -4.57 6.39
N PRO A 70 13.73 -3.92 6.11
CA PRO A 70 14.08 -3.55 4.74
C PRO A 70 14.10 -4.77 3.81
N TRP A 71 13.41 -4.65 2.67
CA TRP A 71 13.43 -5.69 1.64
C TRP A 71 14.74 -5.66 0.87
N ARG A 72 15.33 -6.83 0.64
CA ARG A 72 16.58 -6.98 -0.10
C ARG A 72 16.38 -7.59 -1.48
N GLY A 73 15.32 -8.37 -1.66
CA GLY A 73 15.01 -9.08 -2.89
C GLY A 73 15.75 -10.41 -3.06
N ASP A 74 16.58 -10.78 -2.09
CA ASP A 74 17.40 -12.00 -2.16
C ASP A 74 16.55 -13.28 -2.21
N GLU A 75 15.32 -13.20 -1.70
CA GLU A 75 14.35 -14.29 -1.70
C GLU A 75 13.59 -14.47 -3.03
N CYS A 76 13.73 -13.53 -3.97
CA CYS A 76 12.96 -13.54 -5.20
C CYS A 76 13.78 -14.03 -6.38
N PRO A 77 13.25 -14.95 -7.23
CA PRO A 77 14.00 -15.53 -8.32
C PRO A 77 14.26 -14.55 -9.49
N ASP A 78 13.40 -13.53 -9.66
CA ASP A 78 13.52 -12.51 -10.69
C ASP A 78 14.47 -11.38 -10.24
N SER A 79 15.75 -11.59 -10.44
CA SER A 79 16.79 -10.60 -10.08
C SER A 79 16.70 -9.31 -10.91
N GLU A 80 16.22 -9.37 -12.14
CA GLU A 80 16.06 -8.23 -13.04
C GLU A 80 14.89 -7.36 -12.59
N GLY A 81 13.76 -7.98 -12.24
CA GLY A 81 12.61 -7.29 -11.64
C GLY A 81 12.94 -6.68 -10.28
N VAL A 82 13.75 -7.35 -9.47
CA VAL A 82 14.25 -6.81 -8.18
C VAL A 82 15.07 -5.54 -8.39
N LEU A 83 16.00 -5.55 -9.35
CA LEU A 83 16.82 -4.37 -9.65
C LEU A 83 15.97 -3.22 -10.18
N ARG A 84 15.08 -3.51 -11.12
CA ARG A 84 14.15 -2.51 -11.68
C ARG A 84 13.29 -1.87 -10.59
N LEU A 85 12.68 -2.67 -9.71
CA LEU A 85 11.84 -2.14 -8.63
C LEU A 85 12.63 -1.23 -7.68
N LYS A 86 13.87 -1.57 -7.37
CA LYS A 86 14.74 -0.72 -6.56
C LYS A 86 15.09 0.60 -7.24
N ASP A 87 15.35 0.56 -8.54
CA ASP A 87 15.70 1.72 -9.36
C ASP A 87 14.51 2.66 -9.57
N GLU A 88 13.31 2.08 -9.75
CA GLU A 88 12.04 2.81 -9.91
C GLU A 88 11.46 3.33 -8.58
N THR A 89 11.99 2.92 -7.43
CA THR A 89 11.49 3.39 -6.13
C THR A 89 11.89 4.85 -5.92
N PRO A 90 10.92 5.77 -5.74
CA PRO A 90 11.21 7.19 -5.57
C PRO A 90 12.07 7.48 -4.34
N ASP A 91 12.86 8.56 -4.39
CA ASP A 91 13.57 9.10 -3.23
C ASP A 91 12.59 9.38 -2.08
N GLY A 92 13.01 9.10 -0.84
CA GLY A 92 12.16 9.25 0.35
C GLY A 92 11.17 8.09 0.58
N MET A 93 11.34 6.99 -0.16
CA MET A 93 10.59 5.75 0.05
C MET A 93 11.52 4.57 0.36
N ALA A 94 11.01 3.63 1.15
CA ALA A 94 11.66 2.37 1.50
C ALA A 94 10.82 1.17 1.05
N LEU A 95 11.47 0.16 0.49
CA LEU A 95 10.85 -1.14 0.21
C LEU A 95 10.97 -2.02 1.45
N LEU A 96 9.87 -2.60 1.90
CA LEU A 96 9.82 -3.40 3.12
C LEU A 96 9.36 -4.82 2.85
N THR A 97 9.79 -5.74 3.72
CA THR A 97 9.23 -7.08 3.85
C THR A 97 8.68 -7.29 5.26
N CYS A 98 7.66 -8.13 5.42
CA CYS A 98 7.07 -8.44 6.71
C CYS A 98 7.27 -9.91 7.10
N LYS A 99 7.00 -10.25 8.37
CA LYS A 99 7.04 -11.62 8.89
C LYS A 99 5.99 -12.57 8.27
N GLY A 100 5.23 -12.10 7.30
CA GLY A 100 4.24 -12.88 6.55
C GLY A 100 2.82 -12.84 7.12
N PRO A 101 1.84 -13.41 6.38
CA PRO A 101 0.42 -13.28 6.69
C PRO A 101 0.01 -13.89 8.01
N ALA A 102 0.66 -14.96 8.47
CA ALA A 102 0.36 -15.62 9.73
C ALA A 102 0.68 -14.75 10.97
N LEU A 103 1.66 -13.85 10.85
CA LEU A 103 2.10 -12.95 11.93
C LEU A 103 1.65 -11.50 11.68
N CYS A 104 0.76 -11.28 10.71
CA CYS A 104 0.33 -9.96 10.32
C CYS A 104 -0.40 -9.21 11.44
N GLN A 105 0.14 -8.09 11.85
CA GLN A 105 -0.45 -7.17 12.81
C GLN A 105 -1.25 -6.11 12.06
N ARG A 106 -2.59 -6.26 12.01
CA ARG A 106 -3.47 -5.40 11.19
C ARG A 106 -3.29 -3.91 11.46
N ASN A 107 -3.09 -3.53 12.72
CA ASN A 107 -2.91 -2.12 13.11
C ASN A 107 -1.58 -1.52 12.60
N PHE A 108 -0.61 -2.38 12.26
CA PHE A 108 0.70 -2.00 11.76
C PHE A 108 0.95 -2.48 10.32
N ARG A 109 -0.12 -2.79 9.59
CA ARG A 109 0.00 -2.96 8.14
C ARG A 109 0.46 -1.65 7.51
N ALA A 110 1.46 -1.70 6.64
CA ALA A 110 1.84 -0.56 5.83
C ALA A 110 0.63 0.00 5.07
N LEU A 111 0.61 1.31 4.83
CA LEU A 111 -0.50 1.96 4.12
C LEU A 111 -0.64 1.41 2.70
N SER A 112 0.47 1.07 2.03
CA SER A 112 0.46 0.34 0.75
C SER A 112 -0.23 -1.02 0.84
N CYS A 113 -0.04 -1.79 1.93
CA CYS A 113 -0.78 -3.04 2.15
C CYS A 113 -2.27 -2.81 2.46
N ARG A 114 -2.64 -1.67 3.05
CA ARG A 114 -4.04 -1.33 3.33
C ARG A 114 -4.79 -0.94 2.06
N GLN A 115 -4.11 -0.25 1.15
CA GLN A 115 -4.72 0.19 -0.10
C GLN A 115 -4.76 -0.91 -1.17
N PHE A 116 -3.84 -1.88 -1.15
CA PHE A 116 -3.84 -2.95 -2.14
C PHE A 116 -5.19 -3.71 -2.20
N PRO A 117 -5.75 -4.02 -3.36
CA PRO A 117 -5.16 -3.92 -4.71
C PRO A 117 -5.46 -2.59 -5.43
N PHE A 118 -5.72 -1.53 -4.71
CA PHE A 118 -6.09 -0.25 -5.29
C PHE A 118 -4.94 0.76 -5.16
N PHE A 119 -4.92 1.69 -6.09
CA PHE A 119 -4.08 2.89 -6.04
C PHE A 119 -4.91 4.13 -6.38
N PRO A 120 -4.47 5.34 -5.98
CA PRO A 120 -5.17 6.56 -6.34
C PRO A 120 -4.98 6.86 -7.82
N TYR A 121 -6.08 6.97 -8.55
CA TYR A 121 -6.03 7.27 -9.97
C TYR A 121 -6.01 8.78 -10.19
N VAL A 122 -4.87 9.27 -10.65
CA VAL A 122 -4.64 10.66 -11.02
C VAL A 122 -4.42 10.72 -12.53
N THR A 123 -5.13 11.61 -13.21
CA THR A 123 -5.01 11.80 -14.67
C THR A 123 -3.82 12.69 -15.01
N ALA A 124 -3.32 12.62 -16.26
CA ALA A 124 -2.24 13.46 -16.76
C ALA A 124 -2.53 14.98 -16.69
N ASP A 125 -3.80 15.38 -16.60
CA ASP A 125 -4.23 16.75 -16.35
C ASP A 125 -4.45 17.04 -14.84
N TYR A 126 -3.80 16.25 -13.99
CA TYR A 126 -3.77 16.43 -12.53
C TYR A 126 -5.14 16.45 -11.85
N ARG A 127 -6.01 15.49 -12.19
CA ARG A 127 -7.28 15.29 -11.49
C ARG A 127 -7.27 13.95 -10.76
N PHE A 128 -7.52 13.96 -9.47
CA PHE A 128 -7.75 12.76 -8.72
C PHE A 128 -9.19 12.26 -8.96
N LEU A 129 -9.33 11.06 -9.50
CA LEU A 129 -10.63 10.46 -9.86
C LEU A 129 -11.09 9.37 -8.87
N GLY A 130 -10.29 9.02 -7.88
CA GLY A 130 -10.61 7.99 -6.90
C GLY A 130 -9.70 6.76 -7.01
N LEU A 131 -10.29 5.57 -6.90
CA LEU A 131 -9.55 4.31 -6.90
C LEU A 131 -9.50 3.70 -8.30
N ALA A 132 -8.29 3.30 -8.73
CA ALA A 132 -8.11 2.26 -9.75
C ALA A 132 -7.52 1.00 -9.09
N TYR A 133 -7.50 -0.11 -9.80
CA TYR A 133 -6.90 -1.35 -9.31
C TYR A 133 -5.65 -1.71 -10.11
N GLU A 134 -4.76 -2.45 -9.48
CA GLU A 134 -3.54 -2.97 -10.10
C GLU A 134 -3.90 -4.06 -11.11
N TRP A 135 -3.97 -3.73 -12.39
CA TRP A 135 -4.38 -4.64 -13.46
C TRP A 135 -3.45 -5.86 -13.60
N GLU A 136 -2.18 -5.75 -13.22
CA GLU A 136 -1.23 -6.86 -13.21
C GLU A 136 -1.65 -7.99 -12.25
N PHE A 137 -2.58 -7.69 -11.34
CA PHE A 137 -3.15 -8.64 -10.39
C PHE A 137 -4.56 -9.10 -10.76
N GLU A 138 -5.07 -8.78 -11.93
CA GLU A 138 -6.45 -9.11 -12.32
C GLU A 138 -6.71 -10.61 -12.23
N ASP A 139 -5.76 -11.44 -12.69
CA ASP A 139 -5.86 -12.91 -12.66
C ASP A 139 -5.51 -13.53 -11.30
N ARG A 140 -4.96 -12.74 -10.37
CA ARG A 140 -4.40 -13.22 -9.09
C ARG A 140 -5.18 -12.74 -7.87
N CYS A 141 -5.78 -11.57 -7.96
CA CYS A 141 -6.52 -10.98 -6.86
C CYS A 141 -8.01 -11.24 -6.98
N TRP A 142 -8.52 -12.14 -6.12
CA TRP A 142 -9.96 -12.45 -6.07
C TRP A 142 -10.83 -11.19 -5.92
N LEU A 143 -10.35 -10.16 -5.22
CA LEU A 143 -11.13 -8.95 -4.99
C LEU A 143 -11.33 -8.12 -6.27
N ILE A 144 -10.34 -8.08 -7.17
CA ILE A 144 -10.45 -7.39 -8.45
C ILE A 144 -11.56 -8.03 -9.30
N SER A 145 -11.64 -9.35 -9.33
CA SER A 145 -12.74 -10.07 -9.99
C SER A 145 -14.09 -9.94 -9.25
N ASN A 146 -14.11 -9.32 -8.05
CA ASN A 146 -15.29 -9.18 -7.20
C ASN A 146 -15.44 -7.76 -6.62
N LEU A 147 -15.27 -6.71 -7.44
CA LEU A 147 -15.27 -5.31 -7.02
C LEU A 147 -16.53 -4.88 -6.24
N HIS A 148 -17.67 -5.55 -6.47
CA HIS A 148 -18.90 -5.32 -5.71
C HIS A 148 -18.78 -5.69 -4.21
N ARG A 149 -17.73 -6.43 -3.83
CA ARG A 149 -17.42 -6.79 -2.44
C ARG A 149 -16.56 -5.75 -1.72
N VAL A 150 -16.05 -4.75 -2.42
CA VAL A 150 -15.31 -3.65 -1.80
C VAL A 150 -16.24 -2.83 -0.92
N SER A 151 -15.85 -2.66 0.35
CA SER A 151 -16.72 -1.98 1.32
C SER A 151 -16.85 -0.48 1.04
N LYS A 152 -18.03 0.08 1.32
CA LYS A 152 -18.28 1.51 1.13
C LYS A 152 -17.39 2.36 2.05
N SER A 153 -17.22 1.93 3.30
CA SER A 153 -16.36 2.62 4.28
C SER A 153 -14.91 2.67 3.81
N TYR A 154 -14.38 1.57 3.28
CA TYR A 154 -13.04 1.55 2.71
C TYR A 154 -12.90 2.58 1.57
N ARG A 155 -13.85 2.59 0.61
CA ARG A 155 -13.80 3.53 -0.52
C ARG A 155 -13.81 4.99 -0.05
N SER A 156 -14.68 5.32 0.92
CA SER A 156 -14.72 6.66 1.49
C SER A 156 -13.40 7.01 2.13
N GLN A 157 -12.91 6.20 3.07
CA GLN A 157 -11.63 6.44 3.75
C GLN A 157 -10.44 6.53 2.79
N PHE A 158 -10.46 5.73 1.71
CA PHE A 158 -9.42 5.79 0.68
C PHE A 158 -9.40 7.16 -0.02
N VAL A 159 -10.58 7.63 -0.47
CA VAL A 159 -10.68 8.93 -1.16
C VAL A 159 -10.33 10.06 -0.19
N ASP A 160 -10.96 10.10 0.98
CA ASP A 160 -10.75 11.15 1.99
C ASP A 160 -9.26 11.28 2.37
N ARG A 161 -8.58 10.13 2.55
CA ARG A 161 -7.15 10.11 2.86
C ARG A 161 -6.31 10.69 1.73
N HIS A 162 -6.58 10.31 0.46
CA HIS A 162 -5.78 10.78 -0.66
C HIS A 162 -6.07 12.25 -0.99
N ASP A 163 -7.29 12.73 -0.81
CA ASP A 163 -7.61 14.15 -0.91
C ASP A 163 -6.77 14.96 0.08
N VAL A 164 -6.70 14.53 1.34
CA VAL A 164 -5.87 15.19 2.36
C VAL A 164 -4.39 15.10 2.03
N LEU A 165 -3.90 13.93 1.61
CA LEU A 165 -2.50 13.69 1.27
C LEU A 165 -2.06 14.60 0.11
N PHE A 166 -2.82 14.63 -0.96
CA PHE A 166 -2.53 15.41 -2.17
C PHE A 166 -2.63 16.92 -1.93
N ALA A 167 -3.56 17.36 -1.10
CA ALA A 167 -3.62 18.76 -0.69
C ALA A 167 -2.42 19.20 0.15
N GLN A 168 -1.74 18.27 0.80
CA GLN A 168 -0.61 18.54 1.69
C GLN A 168 0.76 18.30 1.05
N ARG A 169 0.84 17.37 0.11
CA ARG A 169 2.08 16.82 -0.46
C ARG A 169 1.96 16.80 -1.98
N GLN A 170 2.26 17.94 -2.60
CA GLN A 170 2.18 18.10 -4.06
C GLN A 170 3.10 17.12 -4.80
N GLU A 171 4.27 16.85 -4.27
CA GLU A 171 5.22 15.90 -4.85
C GLU A 171 4.67 14.47 -4.93
N ILE A 172 3.85 14.08 -3.95
CA ILE A 172 3.19 12.77 -3.95
C ILE A 172 2.10 12.73 -5.03
N PHE A 173 1.33 13.81 -5.14
CA PHE A 173 0.29 13.92 -6.16
C PHE A 173 0.88 13.81 -7.58
N GLU A 174 2.00 14.48 -7.82
CA GLU A 174 2.71 14.45 -9.12
C GLU A 174 3.23 13.04 -9.46
N ASN A 175 3.67 12.27 -8.47
CA ASN A 175 4.12 10.89 -8.66
C ASN A 175 3.00 9.93 -9.13
N TYR A 176 1.73 10.28 -8.88
CA TYR A 176 0.58 9.49 -9.36
C TYR A 176 -0.03 10.02 -10.67
N ALA A 177 0.43 11.16 -11.19
CA ALA A 177 -0.07 11.71 -12.46
C ALA A 177 0.61 11.00 -13.64
N TYR A 178 -0.17 10.29 -14.43
CA TYR A 178 0.26 9.57 -15.63
C TYR A 178 -0.20 10.29 -16.90
#